data_122a2096cdc3915e9d29cc7b70f09d2f
#
_entry.id   122a2096cdc3915e9d29cc7b70f09d2f
#
_cell.length_a   1.000
_cell.length_b   1.000
_cell.length_c   1.000
_cell.angle_alpha   90.00
_cell.angle_beta   90.00
_cell.angle_gamma   90.00
#
_symmetry.space_group_name_H-M   'P 1'
#
loop_
_entity.id
_entity.type
_entity.pdbx_description
1 polymer ?
#
loop_
_entity_poly.entity_id
_entity_poly.type
_entity_poly.pdbx_seq_one_letter_code
_entity_poly.pdbx_strand_id
1 'polypeptide(L)'
;MKRLFSLLVLTIVAAISVDASAQSIVGKWNSSADAQAKMLESMGGTINEQTATVTYNSDNTYCSYSYVDATADVMGYEMHMVMELSETGTWSLDGNEITMTNKSFDIGKFDVTFSDPVLNAAGEQVKAAFTEALTSGEGIVVVYDIKFIDNDTAELNLDNELMPMNYTITRIK
;
A
#
# COMPACT_ATOMS: atom_id res chain seq x y z
N MET A 1 -20.99 52.21 -14.57
CA MET A 1 -21.12 51.45 -13.29
C MET A 1 -21.35 49.94 -13.47
N LYS A 2 -22.16 49.48 -14.42
CA LYS A 2 -22.38 47.99 -14.58
C LYS A 2 -21.13 47.20 -15.01
N ARG A 3 -20.18 47.78 -15.74
CA ARG A 3 -18.96 47.09 -16.21
C ARG A 3 -17.89 46.96 -15.11
N LEU A 4 -17.87 47.84 -14.13
CA LEU A 4 -16.95 47.74 -12.99
C LEU A 4 -17.37 46.62 -12.01
N PHE A 5 -18.67 46.42 -11.84
CA PHE A 5 -19.18 45.32 -10.99
C PHE A 5 -18.90 43.95 -11.56
N SER A 6 -18.95 43.79 -12.91
CA SER A 6 -18.61 42.50 -13.55
C SER A 6 -17.12 42.17 -13.41
N LEU A 7 -16.20 43.16 -13.42
CA LEU A 7 -14.78 42.89 -13.20
C LEU A 7 -14.46 42.54 -11.74
N LEU A 8 -15.17 43.12 -10.79
CA LEU A 8 -14.97 42.85 -9.36
C LEU A 8 -15.45 41.44 -9.00
N VAL A 9 -16.56 40.99 -9.58
CA VAL A 9 -17.08 39.61 -9.37
C VAL A 9 -16.16 38.58 -10.01
N LEU A 10 -15.58 38.89 -11.19
CA LEU A 10 -14.65 37.95 -11.85
C LEU A 10 -13.33 37.79 -11.09
N THR A 11 -12.84 38.88 -10.44
CA THR A 11 -11.64 38.80 -9.60
C THR A 11 -11.85 38.09 -8.28
N ILE A 12 -13.05 38.13 -7.71
CA ILE A 12 -13.38 37.37 -6.49
C ILE A 12 -13.54 35.88 -6.77
N VAL A 13 -14.10 35.51 -7.93
CA VAL A 13 -14.22 34.11 -8.34
C VAL A 13 -12.84 33.50 -8.69
N ALA A 14 -11.92 34.32 -9.25
CA ALA A 14 -10.55 33.87 -9.51
C ALA A 14 -9.72 33.73 -8.23
N ALA A 15 -10.08 34.44 -7.15
CA ALA A 15 -9.38 34.34 -5.86
C ALA A 15 -9.86 33.19 -4.97
N ILE A 16 -11.03 32.60 -5.29
CA ILE A 16 -11.56 31.44 -4.55
C ILE A 16 -11.12 30.11 -5.19
N SER A 17 -10.52 30.15 -6.38
CA SER A 17 -9.94 28.99 -7.04
C SER A 17 -8.47 28.72 -6.72
N VAL A 18 -7.90 29.40 -5.72
CA VAL A 18 -6.53 29.17 -5.25
C VAL A 18 -6.62 28.80 -3.78
N ASP A 19 -6.79 27.56 -3.54
CA ASP A 19 -6.19 26.72 -2.52
C ASP A 19 -6.96 25.39 -2.33
N ALA A 20 -7.29 24.72 -3.42
CA ALA A 20 -7.01 23.32 -3.39
C ALA A 20 -5.49 23.25 -3.55
N SER A 21 -4.73 23.48 -2.47
CA SER A 21 -3.34 23.06 -2.41
C SER A 21 -3.39 21.60 -2.83
N ALA A 22 -2.86 21.31 -4.02
CA ALA A 22 -2.84 19.95 -4.52
C ALA A 22 -2.16 19.13 -3.43
N GLN A 23 -2.94 18.38 -2.68
CA GLN A 23 -2.42 17.53 -1.60
C GLN A 23 -1.44 16.62 -2.29
N SER A 24 -0.16 16.77 -1.96
CA SER A 24 0.90 16.06 -2.63
C SER A 24 1.09 14.72 -1.96
N ILE A 25 1.04 13.64 -2.73
CA ILE A 25 1.42 12.32 -2.23
C ILE A 25 2.93 12.20 -2.01
N VAL A 26 3.74 13.08 -2.63
CA VAL A 26 5.21 13.04 -2.50
C VAL A 26 5.61 13.11 -1.03
N GLY A 27 6.47 12.15 -0.61
CA GLY A 27 6.93 12.02 0.76
C GLY A 27 6.89 10.58 1.24
N LYS A 28 7.26 10.39 2.51
CA LYS A 28 7.26 9.07 3.15
C LYS A 28 5.98 8.88 3.97
N TRP A 29 5.37 7.73 3.81
CA TRP A 29 4.10 7.38 4.43
C TRP A 29 4.20 6.06 5.16
N ASN A 30 3.52 5.96 6.29
CA ASN A 30 3.27 4.70 6.96
C ASN A 30 1.93 4.16 6.48
N SER A 31 1.87 2.89 6.11
CA SER A 31 0.63 2.23 5.67
C SER A 31 0.06 1.39 6.80
N SER A 32 -1.21 1.59 7.14
CA SER A 32 -1.92 0.63 7.98
C SER A 32 -2.38 -0.54 7.11
N ALA A 33 -2.12 -1.75 7.55
CA ALA A 33 -2.58 -2.95 6.87
C ALA A 33 -3.79 -3.57 7.57
N ASP A 34 -4.73 -2.74 8.03
CA ASP A 34 -5.93 -3.18 8.74
C ASP A 34 -6.76 -4.21 7.96
N ALA A 35 -6.78 -4.10 6.61
CA ALA A 35 -7.46 -5.07 5.76
C ALA A 35 -6.77 -6.45 5.78
N GLN A 36 -5.43 -6.49 5.76
CA GLN A 36 -4.65 -7.73 5.83
C GLN A 36 -4.77 -8.37 7.22
N ALA A 37 -4.77 -7.56 8.29
CA ALA A 37 -4.98 -8.01 9.64
C ALA A 37 -6.35 -8.70 9.79
N LYS A 38 -7.42 -8.04 9.34
CA LYS A 38 -8.77 -8.60 9.36
C LYS A 38 -8.91 -9.87 8.53
N MET A 39 -8.26 -9.94 7.38
CA MET A 39 -8.24 -11.14 6.56
C MET A 39 -7.56 -12.30 7.30
N LEU A 40 -6.40 -12.06 7.92
CA LEU A 40 -5.69 -13.07 8.69
C LEU A 40 -6.48 -13.49 9.93
N GLU A 41 -7.09 -12.56 10.65
CA GLU A 41 -7.98 -12.83 11.79
C GLU A 41 -9.18 -13.72 11.38
N SER A 42 -9.75 -13.47 10.19
CA SER A 42 -10.86 -14.30 9.67
C SER A 42 -10.46 -15.75 9.40
N MET A 43 -9.17 -16.01 9.21
CA MET A 43 -8.58 -17.34 9.05
C MET A 43 -8.05 -17.92 10.37
N GLY A 44 -8.36 -17.32 11.51
CA GLY A 44 -7.86 -17.73 12.83
C GLY A 44 -6.41 -17.33 13.10
N GLY A 45 -5.90 -16.38 12.36
CA GLY A 45 -4.53 -15.87 12.49
C GLY A 45 -4.43 -14.62 13.35
N THR A 46 -3.20 -14.27 13.68
CA THR A 46 -2.83 -13.06 14.44
C THR A 46 -1.59 -12.45 13.83
N ILE A 47 -1.59 -11.13 13.67
CA ILE A 47 -0.38 -10.37 13.35
C ILE A 47 0.32 -10.05 14.67
N ASN A 48 1.56 -10.54 14.84
CA ASN A 48 2.39 -10.29 16.01
C ASN A 48 3.10 -8.94 15.90
N GLU A 49 3.63 -8.66 14.69
CA GLU A 49 4.31 -7.42 14.36
C GLU A 49 4.11 -7.07 12.88
N GLN A 50 3.92 -5.79 12.60
CA GLN A 50 3.80 -5.30 11.23
C GLN A 50 4.35 -3.89 11.09
N THR A 51 5.09 -3.68 10.00
CA THR A 51 5.51 -2.36 9.55
C THR A 51 5.34 -2.29 8.04
N ALA A 52 4.73 -1.23 7.54
CA ALA A 52 4.65 -0.99 6.12
C ALA A 52 4.87 0.50 5.83
N THR A 53 5.81 0.80 4.97
CA THR A 53 6.11 2.18 4.56
C THR A 53 6.22 2.28 3.05
N VAL A 54 5.81 3.42 2.51
CA VAL A 54 6.00 3.76 1.11
C VAL A 54 6.54 5.18 1.00
N THR A 55 7.49 5.39 0.12
CA THR A 55 8.03 6.71 -0.21
C THR A 55 7.74 7.00 -1.67
N TYR A 56 6.98 8.04 -1.91
CA TYR A 56 6.73 8.58 -3.25
C TYR A 56 7.70 9.73 -3.50
N ASN A 57 8.59 9.57 -4.48
CA ASN A 57 9.60 10.57 -4.81
C ASN A 57 9.05 11.57 -5.85
N SER A 58 9.59 12.79 -5.86
CA SER A 58 9.19 13.84 -6.80
C SER A 58 9.59 13.58 -8.26
N ASP A 59 10.41 12.57 -8.51
CA ASP A 59 10.79 12.08 -9.85
C ASP A 59 9.88 10.96 -10.37
N ASN A 60 8.73 10.76 -9.72
CA ASN A 60 7.75 9.72 -10.05
C ASN A 60 8.24 8.28 -9.81
N THR A 61 9.28 8.10 -9.01
CA THR A 61 9.68 6.80 -8.50
C THR A 61 9.08 6.56 -7.12
N TYR A 62 8.91 5.29 -6.73
CA TYR A 62 8.57 4.94 -5.36
C TYR A 62 9.45 3.79 -4.85
N CYS A 63 9.56 3.71 -3.54
CA CYS A 63 10.03 2.53 -2.86
C CYS A 63 9.11 2.22 -1.68
N SER A 64 8.82 0.95 -1.49
CA SER A 64 8.08 0.45 -0.34
C SER A 64 8.90 -0.55 0.44
N TYR A 65 8.58 -0.67 1.71
CA TYR A 65 9.12 -1.66 2.63
C TYR A 65 7.97 -2.20 3.46
N SER A 66 7.92 -3.51 3.60
CA SER A 66 6.98 -4.18 4.49
C SER A 66 7.67 -5.27 5.29
N TYR A 67 7.29 -5.37 6.56
CA TYR A 67 7.65 -6.43 7.47
C TYR A 67 6.37 -6.95 8.10
N VAL A 68 6.21 -8.26 8.14
CA VAL A 68 5.09 -8.95 8.78
C VAL A 68 5.61 -10.15 9.55
N ASP A 69 5.23 -10.24 10.81
CA ASP A 69 5.36 -11.41 11.66
C ASP A 69 3.93 -11.83 12.06
N ALA A 70 3.55 -13.05 11.71
CA ALA A 70 2.18 -13.51 11.88
C ALA A 70 2.11 -15.00 12.22
N THR A 71 1.07 -15.37 12.98
CA THR A 71 0.70 -16.75 13.26
C THR A 71 -0.70 -17.05 12.74
N ALA A 72 -0.95 -18.25 12.27
CA ALA A 72 -2.27 -18.72 11.85
C ALA A 72 -2.47 -20.21 12.14
N ASP A 73 -3.71 -20.64 12.35
CA ASP A 73 -4.05 -22.05 12.36
C ASP A 73 -4.35 -22.51 10.93
N VAL A 74 -3.56 -23.45 10.44
CA VAL A 74 -3.76 -24.05 9.12
C VAL A 74 -4.06 -25.53 9.32
N MET A 75 -5.32 -25.89 9.20
CA MET A 75 -5.80 -27.30 9.35
C MET A 75 -5.46 -27.91 10.72
N GLY A 76 -5.48 -27.12 11.80
CA GLY A 76 -5.16 -27.57 13.16
C GLY A 76 -3.68 -27.56 13.50
N TYR A 77 -2.83 -27.00 12.63
CA TYR A 77 -1.41 -26.81 12.88
C TYR A 77 -1.10 -25.32 12.95
N GLU A 78 -0.41 -24.91 13.99
CA GLU A 78 0.07 -23.54 14.08
C GLU A 78 1.16 -23.30 13.03
N MET A 79 0.94 -22.31 12.20
CA MET A 79 1.91 -21.78 11.23
C MET A 79 2.42 -20.43 11.71
N HIS A 80 3.73 -20.25 11.73
CA HIS A 80 4.38 -18.96 11.95
C HIS A 80 5.06 -18.51 10.67
N MET A 81 4.79 -17.26 10.27
CA MET A 81 5.33 -16.66 9.05
C MET A 81 6.02 -15.34 9.40
N VAL A 82 7.24 -15.18 8.91
CA VAL A 82 7.95 -13.89 8.93
C VAL A 82 8.31 -13.53 7.50
N MET A 83 7.90 -12.34 7.08
CA MET A 83 8.19 -11.83 5.74
C MET A 83 8.72 -10.40 5.80
N GLU A 84 9.80 -10.16 5.04
CA GLU A 84 10.37 -8.85 4.79
C GLU A 84 10.48 -8.66 3.28
N LEU A 85 9.83 -7.62 2.77
CA LEU A 85 9.73 -7.33 1.36
C LEU A 85 10.03 -5.86 1.09
N SER A 86 10.86 -5.61 0.09
CA SER A 86 11.06 -4.27 -0.47
C SER A 86 10.64 -4.26 -1.94
N GLU A 87 10.07 -3.16 -2.36
CA GLU A 87 9.60 -2.97 -3.72
C GLU A 87 10.04 -1.60 -4.24
N THR A 88 10.38 -1.52 -5.50
CA THR A 88 10.64 -0.27 -6.20
C THR A 88 9.86 -0.20 -7.50
N GLY A 89 9.54 1.01 -7.93
CA GLY A 89 8.80 1.19 -9.17
C GLY A 89 8.61 2.66 -9.53
N THR A 90 7.62 2.89 -10.39
CA THR A 90 7.18 4.23 -10.78
C THR A 90 5.72 4.44 -10.42
N TRP A 91 5.36 5.68 -10.19
CA TRP A 91 3.98 6.07 -9.89
C TRP A 91 3.56 7.27 -10.73
N SER A 92 2.27 7.40 -10.94
CA SER A 92 1.63 8.60 -11.49
C SER A 92 0.32 8.86 -10.76
N LEU A 93 -0.09 10.11 -10.69
CA LEU A 93 -1.37 10.53 -10.11
C LEU A 93 -2.12 11.32 -11.18
N ASP A 94 -3.34 10.88 -11.48
CA ASP A 94 -4.27 11.58 -12.37
C ASP A 94 -5.61 11.76 -11.64
N GLY A 95 -5.92 12.99 -11.28
CA GLY A 95 -7.07 13.28 -10.42
C GLY A 95 -6.95 12.56 -9.07
N ASN A 96 -7.83 11.62 -8.81
CA ASN A 96 -7.86 10.81 -7.59
C ASN A 96 -7.33 9.38 -7.81
N GLU A 97 -6.74 9.08 -8.95
CA GLU A 97 -6.25 7.76 -9.29
C GLU A 97 -4.73 7.73 -9.26
N ILE A 98 -4.16 6.90 -8.38
CA ILE A 98 -2.73 6.63 -8.35
C ILE A 98 -2.44 5.29 -9.01
N THR A 99 -1.65 5.34 -10.08
CA THR A 99 -1.15 4.15 -10.77
C THR A 99 0.27 3.88 -10.31
N MET A 100 0.52 2.68 -9.83
CA MET A 100 1.84 2.19 -9.44
C MET A 100 2.27 1.07 -10.37
N THR A 101 3.48 1.16 -10.93
CA THR A 101 4.07 0.11 -11.76
C THR A 101 5.32 -0.40 -11.09
N ASN A 102 5.29 -1.67 -10.70
CA ASN A 102 6.43 -2.33 -10.07
C ASN A 102 7.57 -2.55 -11.08
N LYS A 103 8.81 -2.38 -10.61
CA LYS A 103 10.04 -2.66 -11.38
C LYS A 103 10.88 -3.75 -10.75
N SER A 104 10.87 -3.88 -9.44
CA SER A 104 11.61 -4.92 -8.74
C SER A 104 11.02 -5.22 -7.38
N PHE A 105 11.11 -6.49 -7.00
CA PHE A 105 10.91 -6.98 -5.64
C PHE A 105 12.24 -7.49 -5.08
N ASP A 106 12.46 -7.23 -3.81
CA ASP A 106 13.56 -7.81 -3.04
C ASP A 106 12.98 -8.44 -1.76
N ILE A 107 13.24 -9.74 -1.58
CA ILE A 107 12.78 -10.51 -0.43
C ILE A 107 13.94 -10.59 0.54
N GLY A 108 13.96 -9.72 1.55
CA GLY A 108 14.99 -9.71 2.60
C GLY A 108 14.88 -10.94 3.51
N LYS A 109 13.64 -11.31 3.85
CA LYS A 109 13.33 -12.49 4.68
C LYS A 109 11.98 -13.09 4.27
N PHE A 110 11.92 -14.40 4.20
CA PHE A 110 10.68 -15.14 4.12
C PHE A 110 10.84 -16.50 4.77
N ASP A 111 10.31 -16.65 5.97
CA ASP A 111 10.35 -17.87 6.76
C ASP A 111 8.90 -18.33 7.04
N VAL A 112 8.64 -19.61 6.82
CA VAL A 112 7.38 -20.26 7.17
C VAL A 112 7.72 -21.51 7.96
N THR A 113 7.24 -21.61 9.19
CA THR A 113 7.43 -22.75 10.06
C THR A 113 6.09 -23.26 10.59
N PHE A 114 5.96 -24.55 10.76
CA PHE A 114 4.80 -25.20 11.35
C PHE A 114 5.15 -25.82 12.69
N SER A 115 4.18 -25.91 13.58
CA SER A 115 4.31 -26.61 14.86
C SER A 115 4.64 -28.11 14.68
N ASP A 116 4.23 -28.71 13.55
CA ASP A 116 4.61 -30.06 13.15
C ASP A 116 5.85 -30.03 12.23
N PRO A 117 6.99 -30.63 12.65
CA PRO A 117 8.20 -30.66 11.84
C PRO A 117 8.06 -31.33 10.48
N VAL A 118 7.09 -32.25 10.30
CA VAL A 118 6.83 -32.94 9.03
C VAL A 118 6.32 -31.92 7.99
N LEU A 119 5.59 -30.90 8.43
CA LEU A 119 5.04 -29.86 7.56
C LEU A 119 6.06 -28.77 7.19
N ASN A 120 7.22 -28.71 7.83
CA ASN A 120 8.24 -27.71 7.48
C ASN A 120 8.77 -27.89 6.05
N ALA A 121 8.77 -29.10 5.53
CA ALA A 121 9.09 -29.35 4.11
C ALA A 121 8.06 -28.70 3.16
N ALA A 122 6.79 -28.61 3.56
CA ALA A 122 5.76 -27.88 2.82
C ALA A 122 5.96 -26.36 2.92
N GLY A 123 6.43 -25.85 4.06
CA GLY A 123 6.82 -24.44 4.24
C GLY A 123 7.88 -23.98 3.22
N GLU A 124 8.88 -24.81 2.98
CA GLU A 124 9.93 -24.52 1.97
C GLU A 124 9.35 -24.47 0.54
N GLN A 125 8.37 -25.34 0.23
CA GLN A 125 7.69 -25.30 -1.08
C GLN A 125 6.84 -24.04 -1.24
N VAL A 126 6.12 -23.62 -0.19
CA VAL A 126 5.37 -22.35 -0.18
C VAL A 126 6.31 -21.18 -0.39
N LYS A 127 7.44 -21.16 0.31
CA LYS A 127 8.48 -20.13 0.16
C LYS A 127 8.99 -20.06 -1.28
N ALA A 128 9.33 -21.20 -1.89
CA ALA A 128 9.82 -21.25 -3.27
C ALA A 128 8.77 -20.74 -4.27
N ALA A 129 7.52 -21.19 -4.15
CA ALA A 129 6.43 -20.78 -5.03
C ALA A 129 6.11 -19.29 -4.89
N PHE A 130 6.13 -18.75 -3.67
CA PHE A 130 5.89 -17.34 -3.41
C PHE A 130 7.03 -16.46 -3.96
N THR A 131 8.28 -16.89 -3.76
CA THR A 131 9.47 -16.21 -4.32
C THR A 131 9.40 -16.16 -5.85
N GLU A 132 9.05 -17.27 -6.49
CA GLU A 132 8.89 -17.34 -7.94
C GLU A 132 7.76 -16.42 -8.43
N ALA A 133 6.62 -16.41 -7.75
CA ALA A 133 5.49 -15.57 -8.09
C ALA A 133 5.84 -14.07 -8.01
N LEU A 134 6.55 -13.64 -6.96
CA LEU A 134 6.98 -12.26 -6.80
C LEU A 134 8.03 -11.86 -7.83
N THR A 135 9.03 -12.70 -8.09
CA THR A 135 10.09 -12.40 -9.05
C THR A 135 9.61 -12.39 -10.50
N SER A 136 8.53 -13.14 -10.81
CA SER A 136 7.88 -13.09 -12.12
C SER A 136 6.97 -11.86 -12.29
N GLY A 137 6.77 -11.09 -11.23
CA GLY A 137 5.82 -9.96 -11.17
C GLY A 137 6.36 -8.61 -11.63
N GLU A 138 7.49 -8.55 -12.34
CA GLU A 138 7.96 -7.28 -12.92
C GLU A 138 6.92 -6.72 -13.91
N GLY A 139 6.63 -5.40 -13.75
CA GLY A 139 5.66 -4.71 -14.60
C GLY A 139 4.21 -4.86 -14.15
N ILE A 140 3.95 -5.43 -12.97
CA ILE A 140 2.60 -5.39 -12.39
C ILE A 140 2.20 -3.94 -12.20
N VAL A 141 1.02 -3.62 -12.74
CA VAL A 141 0.37 -2.31 -12.58
C VAL A 141 -0.75 -2.44 -11.57
N VAL A 142 -0.70 -1.62 -10.55
CA VAL A 142 -1.76 -1.52 -9.55
C VAL A 142 -2.31 -0.10 -9.56
N VAL A 143 -3.63 0.02 -9.55
CA VAL A 143 -4.33 1.29 -9.58
C VAL A 143 -5.16 1.42 -8.30
N TYR A 144 -4.98 2.52 -7.58
CA TYR A 144 -5.74 2.84 -6.38
C TYR A 144 -6.50 4.14 -6.56
N ASP A 145 -7.73 4.18 -6.07
CA ASP A 145 -8.39 5.44 -5.80
C ASP A 145 -7.79 6.04 -4.52
N ILE A 146 -7.27 7.26 -4.61
CA ILE A 146 -6.74 7.99 -3.46
C ILE A 146 -7.70 9.08 -3.02
N LYS A 147 -7.94 9.13 -1.72
CA LYS A 147 -8.70 10.20 -1.07
C LYS A 147 -7.90 10.80 0.06
N PHE A 148 -7.46 12.03 -0.10
CA PHE A 148 -6.82 12.75 0.99
C PHE A 148 -7.87 13.16 2.03
N ILE A 149 -7.63 12.81 3.29
CA ILE A 149 -8.43 13.21 4.44
C ILE A 149 -7.93 14.58 4.94
N ASP A 150 -6.60 14.71 5.01
CA ASP A 150 -5.89 15.94 5.34
C ASP A 150 -4.49 15.93 4.69
N ASN A 151 -3.59 16.84 5.11
CA ASN A 151 -2.24 16.93 4.54
C ASN A 151 -1.32 15.75 4.92
N ASP A 152 -1.65 15.04 5.99
CA ASP A 152 -0.84 13.98 6.58
C ASP A 152 -1.54 12.60 6.54
N THR A 153 -2.76 12.53 6.01
CA THR A 153 -3.57 11.29 6.00
C THR A 153 -4.28 11.12 4.66
N ALA A 154 -4.19 9.94 4.08
CA ALA A 154 -4.97 9.56 2.89
C ALA A 154 -5.47 8.12 2.99
N GLU A 155 -6.57 7.83 2.30
CA GLU A 155 -7.11 6.51 2.06
C GLU A 155 -6.78 6.08 0.64
N LEU A 156 -6.27 4.86 0.48
CA LEU A 156 -6.05 4.19 -0.80
C LEU A 156 -7.03 3.03 -0.90
N ASN A 157 -7.85 3.01 -1.93
CA ASN A 157 -8.81 1.96 -2.18
C ASN A 157 -8.41 1.21 -3.44
N LEU A 158 -8.19 -0.09 -3.31
CA LEU A 158 -8.02 -0.99 -4.45
C LEU A 158 -9.37 -1.64 -4.74
N ASP A 159 -9.99 -1.23 -5.84
CA ASP A 159 -11.21 -1.85 -6.34
C ASP A 159 -10.82 -3.11 -7.14
N ASN A 160 -10.70 -4.21 -6.43
CA ASN A 160 -10.45 -5.52 -7.01
C ASN A 160 -11.60 -6.45 -6.65
N GLU A 161 -12.30 -6.98 -7.67
CA GLU A 161 -13.46 -7.88 -7.48
C GLU A 161 -13.13 -9.10 -6.60
N LEU A 162 -11.88 -9.55 -6.58
CA LEU A 162 -11.44 -10.73 -5.81
C LEU A 162 -11.04 -10.38 -4.38
N MET A 163 -10.44 -9.21 -4.17
CA MET A 163 -10.00 -8.75 -2.84
C MET A 163 -9.99 -7.22 -2.78
N PRO A 164 -11.14 -6.59 -2.42
CA PRO A 164 -11.15 -5.15 -2.18
C PRO A 164 -10.26 -4.85 -0.97
N MET A 165 -9.29 -3.97 -1.14
CA MET A 165 -8.37 -3.60 -0.07
C MET A 165 -8.40 -2.09 0.14
N ASN A 166 -8.56 -1.70 1.40
CA ASN A 166 -8.51 -0.32 1.82
C ASN A 166 -7.32 -0.12 2.75
N TYR A 167 -6.51 0.86 2.45
CA TYR A 167 -5.34 1.23 3.23
C TYR A 167 -5.48 2.66 3.72
N THR A 168 -5.17 2.91 4.98
CA THR A 168 -4.93 4.27 5.45
C THR A 168 -3.43 4.52 5.47
N ILE A 169 -2.99 5.58 4.82
CA ILE A 169 -1.60 6.01 4.86
C ILE A 169 -1.49 7.31 5.67
N THR A 170 -0.46 7.38 6.51
CA THR A 170 -0.14 8.56 7.32
C THR A 170 1.28 9.03 7.05
N ARG A 171 1.46 10.34 6.87
CA ARG A 171 2.76 10.92 6.55
C ARG A 171 3.73 10.80 7.71
N ILE A 172 4.95 10.38 7.43
CA ILE A 172 6.07 10.37 8.36
C ILE A 172 6.78 11.71 8.28
N LYS A 173 6.87 12.39 9.42
CA LYS A 173 7.55 13.71 9.54
C LYS A 173 9.02 13.56 9.84
#